data_a0d52824ff0f35d43e292474aa0d214c
#
_entry.id   a0d52824ff0f35d43e292474aa0d214c
#
_cell.length_a   1.000
_cell.length_b   1.000
_cell.length_c   1.000
_cell.angle_alpha   90.00
_cell.angle_beta   90.00
_cell.angle_gamma   90.00
#
_symmetry.space_group_name_H-M   'P 1'
#
loop_
_entity.id
_entity.type
_entity.pdbx_description
1 polymer ?
#
loop_
_entity_poly.entity_id
_entity_poly.type
_entity_poly.pdbx_seq_one_letter_code
_entity_poly.pdbx_strand_id
1 'polypeptide(L)'
;MSHSSTTHRDSWKSNWGFVLACIGSAVGMGNIWMFPTRVSKYGGGTFLLPYFLFVIIIGLSGVIGEMAFGRATRSGPIGAFGQAIASRGKNPKIGQAIGYLPVIGSLALAIGYSVIVGWILKYAAGSLTGSVLAQADIEGFGQAFGQMAAPFGNNFWQTVGIVITFIIMVCGISGGIEKINKIIMPLFFFLFLGLAVYMAFQPGAAEGYRYIFRIEPEGLADPMTWVFALGQAFFSLSLAGNGTLIYGSY
;
A
#
# COMPACT_ATOMS: atom_id res chain seq x y z
N MET A 1 -18.34 1.09 43.03
CA MET A 1 -18.99 0.99 41.70
C MET A 1 -18.07 1.65 40.72
N SER A 2 -17.26 0.84 40.00
CA SER A 2 -16.32 1.33 38.97
C SER A 2 -17.10 1.49 37.67
N HIS A 3 -17.36 2.72 37.25
CA HIS A 3 -17.83 3.00 35.89
C HIS A 3 -16.71 2.62 34.90
N SER A 4 -16.77 1.40 34.39
CA SER A 4 -16.04 1.08 33.16
C SER A 4 -16.72 1.85 32.02
N SER A 5 -16.14 2.98 31.65
CA SER A 5 -16.46 3.62 30.38
C SER A 5 -16.09 2.62 29.27
N THR A 6 -17.07 1.91 28.76
CA THR A 6 -16.93 1.17 27.50
C THR A 6 -16.74 2.21 26.41
N THR A 7 -15.49 2.53 26.10
CA THR A 7 -15.17 3.29 24.89
C THR A 7 -15.69 2.46 23.72
N HIS A 8 -16.79 2.92 23.13
CA HIS A 8 -17.40 2.28 21.98
C HIS A 8 -16.38 2.36 20.82
N ARG A 9 -15.68 1.25 20.60
CA ARG A 9 -14.71 1.17 19.53
C ARG A 9 -15.45 1.17 18.20
N ASP A 10 -15.00 1.98 17.24
CA ASP A 10 -15.57 2.03 15.89
C ASP A 10 -15.51 0.64 15.23
N SER A 11 -16.38 0.36 14.29
CA SER A 11 -16.48 -0.93 13.61
C SER A 11 -16.88 -0.76 12.15
N TRP A 12 -16.57 -1.75 11.34
CA TRP A 12 -16.98 -1.79 9.94
C TRP A 12 -18.51 -1.88 9.83
N LYS A 13 -19.11 -1.03 8.99
CA LYS A 13 -20.57 -1.04 8.76
C LYS A 13 -21.01 -2.12 7.80
N SER A 14 -20.12 -2.57 6.91
CA SER A 14 -20.47 -3.59 5.92
C SER A 14 -19.27 -4.46 5.55
N ASN A 15 -19.55 -5.72 5.18
CA ASN A 15 -18.52 -6.63 4.69
C ASN A 15 -17.85 -6.10 3.41
N TRP A 16 -18.60 -5.49 2.50
CA TRP A 16 -18.05 -4.86 1.31
C TRP A 16 -17.15 -3.68 1.64
N GLY A 17 -17.54 -2.85 2.62
CA GLY A 17 -16.68 -1.76 3.08
C GLY A 17 -15.36 -2.24 3.65
N PHE A 18 -15.39 -3.33 4.42
CA PHE A 18 -14.18 -3.98 4.92
C PHE A 18 -13.30 -4.51 3.78
N VAL A 19 -13.88 -5.26 2.83
CA VAL A 19 -13.13 -5.82 1.68
C VAL A 19 -12.50 -4.71 0.85
N LEU A 20 -13.26 -3.66 0.51
CA LEU A 20 -12.75 -2.52 -0.26
C LEU A 20 -11.66 -1.74 0.49
N ALA A 21 -11.76 -1.63 1.80
CA ALA A 21 -10.71 -1.01 2.61
C ALA A 21 -9.45 -1.88 2.65
N CYS A 22 -9.58 -3.21 2.74
CA CYS A 22 -8.44 -4.13 2.64
C CYS A 22 -7.75 -4.04 1.27
N ILE A 23 -8.54 -4.00 0.18
CA ILE A 23 -8.01 -3.79 -1.17
C ILE A 23 -7.29 -2.43 -1.26
N GLY A 24 -7.92 -1.36 -0.74
CA GLY A 24 -7.31 -0.03 -0.73
C GLY A 24 -6.03 0.05 0.09
N SER A 25 -5.93 -0.71 1.18
CA SER A 25 -4.68 -0.83 1.96
C SER A 25 -3.59 -1.59 1.21
N ALA A 26 -3.98 -2.58 0.39
CA ALA A 26 -3.05 -3.40 -0.39
C ALA A 26 -2.59 -2.69 -1.67
N VAL A 27 -3.48 -1.92 -2.31
CA VAL A 27 -3.17 -1.15 -3.53
C VAL A 27 -2.47 0.15 -3.15
N GLY A 28 -1.16 0.09 -3.06
CA GLY A 28 -0.31 1.25 -2.79
C GLY A 28 0.51 1.67 -4.00
N MET A 29 1.30 2.72 -3.79
CA MET A 29 2.24 3.25 -4.80
C MET A 29 3.22 2.21 -5.33
N GLY A 30 3.61 1.25 -4.50
CA GLY A 30 4.46 0.15 -4.91
C GLY A 30 3.83 -0.71 -6.00
N ASN A 31 2.51 -0.83 -6.05
CA ASN A 31 1.83 -1.58 -7.09
C ASN A 31 1.69 -0.79 -8.39
N ILE A 32 1.60 0.54 -8.30
CA ILE A 32 1.43 1.40 -9.48
C ILE A 32 2.77 1.76 -10.11
N TRP A 33 3.78 2.01 -9.32
CA TRP A 33 5.08 2.50 -9.76
C TRP A 33 6.17 1.41 -9.72
N MET A 34 6.41 0.83 -8.54
CA MET A 34 7.53 -0.09 -8.33
C MET A 34 7.30 -1.46 -8.99
N PHE A 35 6.07 -1.97 -8.97
CA PHE A 35 5.74 -3.27 -9.56
C PHE A 35 5.99 -3.31 -11.07
N PRO A 36 5.47 -2.36 -11.90
CA PRO A 36 5.75 -2.37 -13.34
C PRO A 36 7.24 -2.28 -13.67
N THR A 37 7.99 -1.45 -12.93
CA THR A 37 9.44 -1.32 -13.14
C THR A 37 10.18 -2.61 -12.81
N ARG A 38 9.76 -3.35 -11.77
CA ARG A 38 10.34 -4.66 -11.45
C ARG A 38 9.98 -5.72 -12.47
N VAL A 39 8.71 -5.78 -12.90
CA VAL A 39 8.28 -6.67 -13.98
C VAL A 39 9.11 -6.43 -15.24
N SER A 40 9.31 -5.18 -15.63
CA SER A 40 10.13 -4.80 -16.78
C SER A 40 11.61 -5.17 -16.59
N LYS A 41 12.17 -5.01 -15.41
CA LYS A 41 13.59 -5.26 -15.15
C LYS A 41 13.94 -6.74 -15.04
N TYR A 42 13.06 -7.56 -14.49
CA TYR A 42 13.33 -8.96 -14.15
C TYR A 42 12.62 -9.96 -15.07
N GLY A 43 12.38 -9.59 -16.33
CA GLY A 43 12.00 -10.53 -17.38
C GLY A 43 10.49 -10.85 -17.44
N GLY A 44 9.61 -9.88 -17.15
CA GLY A 44 8.17 -10.07 -17.35
C GLY A 44 7.60 -11.25 -16.58
N GLY A 45 7.17 -12.29 -17.30
CA GLY A 45 6.61 -13.52 -16.73
C GLY A 45 7.56 -14.27 -15.80
N THR A 46 8.86 -14.15 -16.03
CA THR A 46 9.91 -14.69 -15.16
C THR A 46 9.84 -14.15 -13.75
N PHE A 47 9.55 -12.85 -13.59
CA PHE A 47 9.31 -12.22 -12.29
C PHE A 47 7.92 -12.51 -11.73
N LEU A 48 6.90 -12.52 -12.59
CA LEU A 48 5.51 -12.71 -12.18
C LEU A 48 5.26 -14.08 -11.56
N LEU A 49 5.94 -15.13 -12.04
CA LEU A 49 5.76 -16.48 -11.54
C LEU A 49 6.13 -16.61 -10.04
N PRO A 50 7.36 -16.29 -9.58
CA PRO A 50 7.68 -16.31 -8.15
C PRO A 50 6.88 -15.28 -7.35
N TYR A 51 6.54 -14.13 -7.93
CA TYR A 51 5.70 -13.14 -7.28
C TYR A 51 4.32 -13.71 -6.92
N PHE A 52 3.60 -14.31 -7.86
CA PHE A 52 2.29 -14.91 -7.58
C PHE A 52 2.40 -16.10 -6.63
N LEU A 53 3.46 -16.91 -6.73
CA LEU A 53 3.73 -17.98 -5.79
C LEU A 53 3.81 -17.43 -4.34
N PHE A 54 4.60 -16.37 -4.14
CA PHE A 54 4.73 -15.75 -2.83
C PHE A 54 3.45 -15.06 -2.37
N VAL A 55 2.70 -14.41 -3.27
CA VAL A 55 1.40 -13.81 -2.93
C VAL A 55 0.43 -14.86 -2.41
N ILE A 56 0.38 -16.02 -3.02
CA ILE A 56 -0.50 -17.11 -2.58
C ILE A 56 -0.03 -17.66 -1.21
N ILE A 57 1.24 -18.03 -1.08
CA ILE A 57 1.77 -18.62 0.15
C ILE A 57 1.66 -17.64 1.32
N ILE A 58 2.14 -16.42 1.13
CA ILE A 58 2.18 -15.41 2.18
C ILE A 58 0.79 -14.84 2.44
N GLY A 59 -0.03 -14.68 1.40
CA GLY A 59 -1.40 -14.20 1.54
C GLY A 59 -2.26 -15.13 2.39
N LEU A 60 -2.20 -16.44 2.11
CA LEU A 60 -2.96 -17.44 2.86
C LEU A 60 -2.48 -17.59 4.31
N SER A 61 -1.19 -17.49 4.58
CA SER A 61 -0.63 -17.65 5.93
C SER A 61 -0.51 -16.33 6.68
N GLY A 62 0.11 -15.33 6.08
CA GLY A 62 0.46 -14.07 6.73
C GLY A 62 -0.73 -13.15 6.93
N VAL A 63 -1.48 -12.85 5.86
CA VAL A 63 -2.63 -11.92 5.94
C VAL A 63 -3.71 -12.46 6.85
N ILE A 64 -4.05 -13.75 6.71
CA ILE A 64 -5.06 -14.40 7.58
C ILE A 64 -4.54 -14.41 9.03
N GLY A 65 -3.27 -14.71 9.24
CA GLY A 65 -2.65 -14.72 10.56
C GLY A 65 -2.66 -13.34 11.24
N GLU A 66 -2.27 -12.29 10.53
CA GLU A 66 -2.31 -10.92 11.07
C GLU A 66 -3.73 -10.44 11.37
N MET A 67 -4.69 -10.69 10.48
CA MET A 67 -6.09 -10.34 10.71
C MET A 67 -6.69 -11.11 11.89
N ALA A 68 -6.41 -12.41 12.00
CA ALA A 68 -6.84 -13.21 13.14
C ALA A 68 -6.23 -12.73 14.46
N PHE A 69 -4.96 -12.35 14.43
CA PHE A 69 -4.27 -11.79 15.58
C PHE A 69 -4.86 -10.45 16.01
N GLY A 70 -5.14 -9.56 15.06
CA GLY A 70 -5.84 -8.31 15.33
C GLY A 70 -7.22 -8.55 15.94
N ARG A 71 -8.01 -9.47 15.37
CA ARG A 71 -9.35 -9.84 15.86
C ARG A 71 -9.33 -10.44 17.26
N ALA A 72 -8.39 -11.32 17.54
CA ALA A 72 -8.25 -11.96 18.84
C ALA A 72 -7.89 -10.96 19.96
N THR A 73 -7.05 -9.98 19.65
CA THR A 73 -6.54 -9.03 20.64
C THR A 73 -7.36 -7.72 20.70
N ARG A 74 -8.12 -7.42 19.67
CA ARG A 74 -8.87 -6.16 19.52
C ARG A 74 -8.02 -4.92 19.87
N SER A 75 -6.76 -4.95 19.48
CA SER A 75 -5.76 -3.95 19.84
C SER A 75 -4.85 -3.61 18.67
N GLY A 76 -4.21 -2.44 18.70
CA GLY A 76 -3.11 -2.15 17.80
C GLY A 76 -1.87 -2.98 18.15
N PRO A 77 -0.78 -2.90 17.34
CA PRO A 77 0.37 -3.80 17.45
C PRO A 77 0.96 -3.89 18.85
N ILE A 78 1.17 -2.77 19.53
CA ILE A 78 1.78 -2.74 20.87
C ILE A 78 0.94 -3.53 21.86
N GLY A 79 -0.38 -3.30 21.87
CA GLY A 79 -1.30 -4.01 22.77
C GLY A 79 -1.46 -5.48 22.37
N ALA A 80 -1.51 -5.79 21.09
CA ALA A 80 -1.65 -7.16 20.58
C ALA A 80 -0.47 -8.04 20.99
N PHE A 81 0.76 -7.60 20.75
CA PHE A 81 1.95 -8.33 21.18
C PHE A 81 2.06 -8.42 22.71
N GLY A 82 1.67 -7.35 23.44
CA GLY A 82 1.60 -7.38 24.89
C GLY A 82 0.65 -8.47 25.41
N GLN A 83 -0.55 -8.56 24.87
CA GLN A 83 -1.54 -9.59 25.22
C GLN A 83 -1.07 -11.00 24.86
N ALA A 84 -0.43 -11.17 23.70
CA ALA A 84 0.12 -12.47 23.28
C ALA A 84 1.19 -12.99 24.23
N ILE A 85 2.05 -12.12 24.74
CA ILE A 85 3.09 -12.48 25.70
C ILE A 85 2.46 -12.74 27.09
N ALA A 86 1.49 -11.93 27.49
CA ALA A 86 0.76 -12.11 28.76
C ALA A 86 -0.01 -13.44 28.80
N SER A 87 -0.62 -13.86 27.69
CA SER A 87 -1.34 -15.15 27.61
C SER A 87 -0.45 -16.37 27.82
N ARG A 88 0.87 -16.20 27.68
CA ARG A 88 1.90 -17.22 27.98
C ARG A 88 2.47 -17.10 29.40
N GLY A 89 1.85 -16.32 30.28
CA GLY A 89 2.30 -16.10 31.65
C GLY A 89 3.60 -15.27 31.79
N LYS A 90 4.00 -14.56 30.71
CA LYS A 90 5.20 -13.74 30.70
C LYS A 90 4.86 -12.26 30.83
N ASN A 91 5.88 -11.43 31.14
CA ASN A 91 5.69 -9.98 31.31
C ASN A 91 5.22 -9.32 30.01
N PRO A 92 4.02 -8.69 29.99
CA PRO A 92 3.47 -8.06 28.80
C PRO A 92 4.33 -6.92 28.25
N LYS A 93 5.19 -6.30 29.07
CA LYS A 93 6.11 -5.23 28.62
C LYS A 93 7.07 -5.72 27.54
N ILE A 94 7.46 -7.01 27.57
CA ILE A 94 8.31 -7.60 26.53
C ILE A 94 7.57 -7.60 25.18
N GLY A 95 6.31 -8.03 25.17
CA GLY A 95 5.48 -8.01 23.98
C GLY A 95 5.22 -6.59 23.47
N GLN A 96 4.96 -5.66 24.38
CA GLN A 96 4.81 -4.25 24.02
C GLN A 96 6.07 -3.68 23.35
N ALA A 97 7.26 -3.99 23.89
CA ALA A 97 8.53 -3.58 23.28
C ALA A 97 8.71 -4.14 21.86
N ILE A 98 8.33 -5.40 21.63
CA ILE A 98 8.32 -6.00 20.29
C ILE A 98 7.32 -5.28 19.38
N GLY A 99 6.14 -4.93 19.89
CA GLY A 99 5.10 -4.23 19.16
C GLY A 99 5.46 -2.82 18.70
N TYR A 100 6.45 -2.16 19.32
CA TYR A 100 6.96 -0.88 18.81
C TYR A 100 7.73 -1.02 17.49
N LEU A 101 8.33 -2.16 17.22
CA LEU A 101 9.15 -2.37 16.01
C LEU A 101 8.34 -2.16 14.72
N PRO A 102 7.20 -2.83 14.52
CA PRO A 102 6.36 -2.59 13.34
C PRO A 102 5.73 -1.19 13.33
N VAL A 103 5.47 -0.57 14.49
CA VAL A 103 4.95 0.80 14.56
C VAL A 103 5.98 1.81 14.06
N ILE A 104 7.25 1.67 14.45
CA ILE A 104 8.34 2.52 13.96
C ILE A 104 8.52 2.34 12.45
N GLY A 105 8.47 1.10 11.95
CA GLY A 105 8.52 0.81 10.52
C GLY A 105 7.38 1.48 9.75
N SER A 106 6.15 1.40 10.26
CA SER A 106 4.99 2.06 9.66
C SER A 106 5.11 3.59 9.67
N LEU A 107 5.66 4.17 10.74
CA LEU A 107 5.90 5.60 10.83
C LEU A 107 6.94 6.05 9.78
N ALA A 108 8.03 5.32 9.63
CA ALA A 108 9.04 5.62 8.62
C ALA A 108 8.44 5.54 7.20
N LEU A 109 7.62 4.53 6.92
CA LEU A 109 6.87 4.43 5.66
C LEU A 109 5.93 5.63 5.48
N ALA A 110 5.16 6.01 6.49
CA ALA A 110 4.22 7.13 6.41
C ALA A 110 4.93 8.46 6.07
N ILE A 111 6.12 8.69 6.62
CA ILE A 111 6.94 9.86 6.29
C ILE A 111 7.29 9.86 4.79
N GLY A 112 7.82 8.76 4.27
CA GLY A 112 8.16 8.63 2.85
C GLY A 112 6.92 8.77 1.94
N TYR A 113 5.82 8.12 2.30
CA TYR A 113 4.56 8.20 1.55
C TYR A 113 3.99 9.62 1.52
N SER A 114 4.10 10.39 2.60
CA SER A 114 3.62 11.78 2.62
C SER A 114 4.28 12.66 1.56
N VAL A 115 5.58 12.46 1.32
CA VAL A 115 6.33 13.16 0.27
C VAL A 115 5.77 12.81 -1.12
N ILE A 116 5.59 11.50 -1.37
CA ILE A 116 5.14 11.01 -2.67
C ILE A 116 3.67 11.40 -2.93
N VAL A 117 2.81 11.36 -1.92
CA VAL A 117 1.42 11.87 -2.03
C VAL A 117 1.43 13.34 -2.45
N GLY A 118 2.33 14.14 -1.88
CA GLY A 118 2.53 15.53 -2.30
C GLY A 118 2.91 15.65 -3.78
N TRP A 119 3.81 14.80 -4.29
CA TRP A 119 4.17 14.79 -5.72
C TRP A 119 2.96 14.47 -6.60
N ILE A 120 2.18 13.45 -6.24
CA ILE A 120 0.97 13.07 -6.99
C ILE A 120 -0.04 14.22 -7.01
N LEU A 121 -0.29 14.86 -5.88
CA LEU A 121 -1.23 15.98 -5.81
C LEU A 121 -0.77 17.16 -6.68
N LYS A 122 0.53 17.47 -6.69
CA LYS A 122 1.10 18.50 -7.56
C LYS A 122 0.91 18.15 -9.03
N TYR A 123 1.23 16.91 -9.42
CA TYR A 123 1.04 16.48 -10.81
C TYR A 123 -0.44 16.39 -11.19
N ALA A 124 -1.33 15.95 -10.31
CA ALA A 124 -2.77 15.93 -10.56
C ALA A 124 -3.30 17.36 -10.80
N ALA A 125 -2.94 18.31 -9.95
CA ALA A 125 -3.30 19.71 -10.13
C ALA A 125 -2.69 20.28 -11.42
N GLY A 126 -1.43 19.97 -11.70
CA GLY A 126 -0.74 20.41 -12.91
C GLY A 126 -1.34 19.82 -14.19
N SER A 127 -1.84 18.59 -14.16
CA SER A 127 -2.53 17.97 -15.29
C SER A 127 -3.88 18.64 -15.56
N LEU A 128 -4.61 19.00 -14.50
CA LEU A 128 -5.90 19.69 -14.62
C LEU A 128 -5.73 21.13 -15.13
N THR A 129 -4.66 21.82 -14.75
CA THR A 129 -4.37 23.20 -15.17
C THR A 129 -3.60 23.27 -16.48
N GLY A 130 -3.13 22.13 -17.01
CA GLY A 130 -2.27 22.09 -18.20
C GLY A 130 -0.82 22.47 -17.93
N SER A 131 -0.43 22.81 -16.70
CA SER A 131 0.94 23.26 -16.39
C SER A 131 1.99 22.16 -16.56
N VAL A 132 1.60 20.88 -16.47
CA VAL A 132 2.50 19.77 -16.78
C VAL A 132 2.89 19.77 -18.26
N LEU A 133 1.98 20.14 -19.16
CA LEU A 133 2.22 20.18 -20.60
C LEU A 133 3.04 21.41 -21.05
N ALA A 134 3.36 22.30 -20.14
CA ALA A 134 4.18 23.50 -20.44
C ALA A 134 5.68 23.16 -20.65
N GLN A 135 6.09 21.93 -20.32
CA GLN A 135 7.46 21.46 -20.59
C GLN A 135 7.58 21.07 -22.07
N ALA A 136 8.61 21.56 -22.73
CA ALA A 136 8.79 21.39 -24.17
C ALA A 136 9.37 20.03 -24.56
N ASP A 137 10.16 19.42 -23.65
CA ASP A 137 10.93 18.20 -23.92
C ASP A 137 11.14 17.34 -22.67
N ILE A 138 11.76 16.18 -22.86
CA ILE A 138 12.05 15.21 -21.79
C ILE A 138 12.99 15.81 -20.73
N GLU A 139 13.94 16.65 -21.14
CA GLU A 139 14.90 17.28 -20.24
C GLU A 139 14.17 18.27 -19.30
N GLY A 140 13.26 19.08 -19.84
CA GLY A 140 12.41 19.98 -19.08
C GLY A 140 11.54 19.24 -18.04
N PHE A 141 10.95 18.10 -18.40
CA PHE A 141 10.24 17.24 -17.44
C PHE A 141 11.17 16.71 -16.35
N GLY A 142 12.40 16.29 -16.70
CA GLY A 142 13.41 15.83 -15.75
C GLY A 142 13.82 16.93 -14.76
N GLN A 143 14.05 18.15 -15.25
CA GLN A 143 14.38 19.30 -14.42
C GLN A 143 13.23 19.70 -13.49
N ALA A 144 11.99 19.72 -13.98
CA ALA A 144 10.79 20.01 -13.20
C ALA A 144 10.60 18.99 -12.08
N PHE A 145 10.81 17.70 -12.37
CA PHE A 145 10.79 16.66 -11.35
C PHE A 145 11.93 16.83 -10.35
N GLY A 146 13.15 17.10 -10.80
CA GLY A 146 14.31 17.32 -9.93
C GLY A 146 14.10 18.48 -8.96
N GLN A 147 13.51 19.58 -9.41
CA GLN A 147 13.17 20.71 -8.53
C GLN A 147 12.09 20.33 -7.50
N MET A 148 11.09 19.56 -7.91
CA MET A 148 10.05 19.09 -7.01
C MET A 148 10.60 18.10 -5.97
N ALA A 149 11.49 17.21 -6.37
CA ALA A 149 12.11 16.19 -5.52
C ALA A 149 13.25 16.74 -4.65
N ALA A 150 13.71 17.97 -4.90
CA ALA A 150 14.74 18.62 -4.09
C ALA A 150 14.25 18.85 -2.64
N PRO A 151 15.17 18.99 -1.67
CA PRO A 151 14.82 19.33 -0.30
C PRO A 151 13.89 20.56 -0.25
N PHE A 152 12.77 20.42 0.43
CA PHE A 152 11.71 21.44 0.55
C PHE A 152 10.98 21.83 -0.76
N GLY A 153 11.27 21.19 -1.89
CA GLY A 153 10.68 21.51 -3.20
C GLY A 153 9.17 21.25 -3.34
N ASN A 154 8.59 20.52 -2.40
CA ASN A 154 7.17 20.11 -2.47
C ASN A 154 6.39 20.24 -1.15
N ASN A 155 6.88 21.05 -0.20
CA ASN A 155 6.29 21.14 1.14
C ASN A 155 4.79 21.52 1.13
N PHE A 156 4.38 22.44 0.24
CA PHE A 156 2.99 22.85 0.15
C PHE A 156 2.07 21.65 -0.15
N TRP A 157 2.33 20.92 -1.22
CA TRP A 157 1.51 19.78 -1.62
C TRP A 157 1.61 18.60 -0.65
N GLN A 158 2.77 18.40 -0.03
CA GLN A 158 2.94 17.43 1.03
C GLN A 158 2.05 17.78 2.23
N THR A 159 2.04 19.03 2.65
CA THR A 159 1.18 19.51 3.74
C THR A 159 -0.30 19.33 3.40
N VAL A 160 -0.72 19.67 2.18
CA VAL A 160 -2.09 19.44 1.71
C VAL A 160 -2.45 17.96 1.80
N GLY A 161 -1.57 17.06 1.36
CA GLY A 161 -1.79 15.61 1.44
C GLY A 161 -1.93 15.11 2.88
N ILE A 162 -1.08 15.60 3.78
CA ILE A 162 -1.15 15.27 5.21
C ILE A 162 -2.47 15.76 5.81
N VAL A 163 -2.87 17.00 5.55
CA VAL A 163 -4.13 17.57 6.06
C VAL A 163 -5.33 16.78 5.59
N ILE A 164 -5.40 16.44 4.29
CA ILE A 164 -6.48 15.61 3.73
C ILE A 164 -6.53 14.25 4.45
N THR A 165 -5.38 13.61 4.64
CA THR A 165 -5.29 12.32 5.33
C THR A 165 -5.80 12.41 6.76
N PHE A 166 -5.40 13.44 7.51
CA PHE A 166 -5.88 13.63 8.88
C PHE A 166 -7.38 13.92 8.95
N ILE A 167 -7.94 14.70 8.03
CA ILE A 167 -9.39 14.93 7.95
C ILE A 167 -10.14 13.60 7.78
N ILE A 168 -9.66 12.75 6.87
CA ILE A 168 -10.25 11.42 6.65
C ILE A 168 -10.17 10.56 7.91
N MET A 169 -9.03 10.56 8.58
CA MET A 169 -8.81 9.76 9.80
C MET A 169 -9.67 10.24 10.98
N VAL A 170 -9.88 11.54 11.13
CA VAL A 170 -10.75 12.12 12.17
C VAL A 170 -12.20 11.67 12.01
N CYS A 171 -12.66 11.41 10.78
CA CYS A 171 -13.98 10.86 10.50
C CYS A 171 -14.15 9.39 10.93
N GLY A 172 -13.09 8.75 11.44
CA GLY A 172 -13.10 7.37 11.93
C GLY A 172 -13.10 6.32 10.81
N ILE A 173 -13.30 5.06 11.19
CA ILE A 173 -13.25 3.95 10.25
C ILE A 173 -14.49 3.93 9.36
N SER A 174 -15.66 3.94 9.96
CA SER A 174 -16.93 3.82 9.22
C SER A 174 -17.30 5.09 8.45
N GLY A 175 -17.01 6.27 9.00
CA GLY A 175 -17.32 7.57 8.40
C GLY A 175 -16.25 8.08 7.44
N GLY A 176 -14.99 7.73 7.65
CA GLY A 176 -13.84 8.16 6.89
C GLY A 176 -13.33 7.07 5.96
N ILE A 177 -12.56 6.14 6.48
CA ILE A 177 -11.81 5.15 5.69
C ILE A 177 -12.75 4.28 4.84
N GLU A 178 -13.80 3.69 5.44
CA GLU A 178 -14.75 2.83 4.73
C GLU A 178 -15.50 3.59 3.64
N LYS A 179 -15.99 4.79 3.95
CA LYS A 179 -16.77 5.60 3.00
C LYS A 179 -15.94 6.00 1.78
N ILE A 180 -14.71 6.42 1.99
CA ILE A 180 -13.81 6.85 0.91
C ILE A 180 -13.41 5.67 0.04
N ASN A 181 -13.04 4.52 0.65
CA ASN A 181 -12.68 3.34 -0.12
C ASN A 181 -13.85 2.78 -0.96
N LYS A 182 -15.09 2.88 -0.48
CA LYS A 182 -16.28 2.50 -1.28
C LYS A 182 -16.42 3.30 -2.57
N ILE A 183 -15.90 4.52 -2.63
CA ILE A 183 -15.96 5.38 -3.82
C ILE A 183 -14.68 5.22 -4.65
N ILE A 184 -13.52 5.35 -4.00
CA ILE A 184 -12.24 5.42 -4.71
C ILE A 184 -11.84 4.07 -5.28
N MET A 185 -12.08 2.95 -4.59
CA MET A 185 -11.63 1.65 -5.07
C MET A 185 -12.34 1.19 -6.35
N PRO A 186 -13.68 1.27 -6.48
CA PRO A 186 -14.34 1.01 -7.75
C PRO A 186 -13.89 1.94 -8.87
N LEU A 187 -13.77 3.25 -8.58
CA LEU A 187 -13.28 4.23 -9.57
C LEU A 187 -11.87 3.88 -10.06
N PHE A 188 -10.97 3.55 -9.14
CA PHE A 188 -9.61 3.11 -9.44
C PHE A 188 -9.61 1.84 -10.31
N PHE A 189 -10.41 0.85 -9.95
CA PHE A 189 -10.52 -0.40 -10.69
C PHE A 189 -10.96 -0.15 -12.15
N PHE A 190 -12.03 0.63 -12.35
CA PHE A 190 -12.53 0.93 -13.69
C PHE A 190 -11.57 1.80 -14.50
N LEU A 191 -10.85 2.73 -13.85
CA LEU A 191 -9.82 3.54 -14.51
C LEU A 191 -8.69 2.65 -15.04
N PHE A 192 -8.16 1.74 -14.22
CA PHE A 192 -7.08 0.85 -14.66
C PHE A 192 -7.55 -0.20 -15.66
N LEU A 193 -8.78 -0.69 -15.53
CA LEU A 193 -9.38 -1.58 -16.52
C LEU A 193 -9.53 -0.87 -17.88
N GLY A 194 -10.05 0.36 -17.88
CA GLY A 194 -10.15 1.17 -19.09
C GLY A 194 -8.79 1.47 -19.72
N LEU A 195 -7.78 1.78 -18.87
CA LEU A 195 -6.41 1.98 -19.34
C LEU A 195 -5.83 0.69 -19.95
N ALA A 196 -6.05 -0.46 -19.33
CA ALA A 196 -5.60 -1.74 -19.84
C ALA A 196 -6.22 -2.07 -21.21
N VAL A 197 -7.53 -1.84 -21.35
CA VAL A 197 -8.25 -1.98 -22.63
C VAL A 197 -7.67 -1.02 -23.67
N TYR A 198 -7.50 0.26 -23.32
CA TYR A 198 -6.92 1.25 -24.22
C TYR A 198 -5.52 0.84 -24.70
N MET A 199 -4.65 0.39 -23.79
CA MET A 199 -3.30 -0.04 -24.10
C MET A 199 -3.26 -1.28 -25.01
N ALA A 200 -4.27 -2.15 -24.94
CA ALA A 200 -4.34 -3.35 -25.80
C ALA A 200 -4.45 -3.00 -27.29
N PHE A 201 -4.99 -1.83 -27.63
CA PHE A 201 -5.13 -1.36 -29.00
C PHE A 201 -3.98 -0.47 -29.47
N GLN A 202 -2.96 -0.23 -28.64
CA GLN A 202 -1.84 0.63 -29.03
C GLN A 202 -0.84 -0.13 -29.93
N PRO A 203 -0.16 0.56 -30.87
CA PRO A 203 0.95 -0.01 -31.61
C PRO A 203 2.02 -0.57 -30.67
N GLY A 204 2.48 -1.80 -30.92
CA GLY A 204 3.48 -2.47 -30.08
C GLY A 204 2.93 -3.21 -28.86
N ALA A 205 1.63 -3.12 -28.55
CA ALA A 205 1.03 -3.81 -27.40
C ALA A 205 1.28 -5.32 -27.41
N ALA A 206 1.25 -5.96 -28.58
CA ALA A 206 1.49 -7.39 -28.72
C ALA A 206 2.88 -7.82 -28.21
N GLU A 207 3.91 -7.00 -28.41
CA GLU A 207 5.26 -7.27 -27.90
C GLU A 207 5.31 -7.13 -26.38
N GLY A 208 4.66 -6.12 -25.83
CA GLY A 208 4.51 -5.95 -24.37
C GLY A 208 3.81 -7.14 -23.73
N TYR A 209 2.71 -7.62 -24.30
CA TYR A 209 2.02 -8.82 -23.82
C TYR A 209 2.89 -10.07 -23.92
N ARG A 210 3.59 -10.28 -25.03
CA ARG A 210 4.54 -11.39 -25.16
C ARG A 210 5.61 -11.35 -24.07
N TYR A 211 6.14 -10.16 -23.79
CA TYR A 211 7.13 -9.97 -22.73
C TYR A 211 6.58 -10.33 -21.35
N ILE A 212 5.37 -9.89 -21.01
CA ILE A 212 4.74 -10.16 -19.72
C ILE A 212 4.47 -11.66 -19.50
N PHE A 213 4.19 -12.41 -20.57
CA PHE A 213 3.90 -13.86 -20.46
C PHE A 213 5.11 -14.75 -20.77
N ARG A 214 6.22 -14.18 -21.18
CA ARG A 214 7.45 -14.95 -21.45
C ARG A 214 8.13 -15.32 -20.14
N ILE A 215 8.49 -16.61 -20.02
CA ILE A 215 9.27 -17.13 -18.90
C ILE A 215 10.63 -17.55 -19.42
N GLU A 216 11.70 -17.00 -18.86
CA GLU A 216 13.08 -17.32 -19.19
C GLU A 216 13.69 -18.15 -18.05
N PRO A 217 14.08 -19.42 -18.30
CA PRO A 217 14.65 -20.28 -17.26
C PRO A 217 15.90 -19.70 -16.60
N GLU A 218 16.73 -19.00 -17.35
CA GLU A 218 17.94 -18.34 -16.83
C GLU A 218 17.61 -17.27 -15.79
N GLY A 219 16.56 -16.48 -16.02
CA GLY A 219 16.11 -15.48 -15.07
C GLY A 219 15.49 -16.08 -13.80
N LEU A 220 14.90 -17.30 -13.89
CA LEU A 220 14.45 -18.04 -12.71
C LEU A 220 15.60 -18.62 -11.89
N ALA A 221 16.76 -18.83 -12.50
CA ALA A 221 17.97 -19.27 -11.80
C ALA A 221 18.66 -18.12 -11.04
N ASP A 222 18.32 -16.85 -11.35
CA ASP A 222 18.86 -15.70 -10.63
C ASP A 222 18.15 -15.52 -9.25
N PRO A 223 18.89 -15.65 -8.13
CA PRO A 223 18.34 -15.47 -6.80
C PRO A 223 17.70 -14.07 -6.58
N MET A 224 18.19 -13.04 -7.28
CA MET A 224 17.69 -11.69 -7.13
C MET A 224 16.25 -11.55 -7.63
N THR A 225 15.86 -12.29 -8.66
CA THR A 225 14.47 -12.36 -9.14
C THR A 225 13.54 -12.82 -8.00
N TRP A 226 13.92 -13.85 -7.25
CA TRP A 226 13.15 -14.36 -6.12
C TRP A 226 13.12 -13.40 -4.94
N VAL A 227 14.24 -12.78 -4.59
CA VAL A 227 14.34 -11.79 -3.51
C VAL A 227 13.43 -10.58 -3.79
N PHE A 228 13.47 -10.04 -5.01
CA PHE A 228 12.63 -8.92 -5.37
C PHE A 228 11.15 -9.30 -5.51
N ALA A 229 10.85 -10.51 -5.98
CA ALA A 229 9.49 -11.03 -6.03
C ALA A 229 8.89 -11.21 -4.63
N LEU A 230 9.66 -11.78 -3.70
CA LEU A 230 9.29 -11.91 -2.28
C LEU A 230 9.03 -10.54 -1.64
N GLY A 231 9.97 -9.61 -1.79
CA GLY A 231 9.83 -8.25 -1.26
C GLY A 231 8.60 -7.53 -1.83
N GLN A 232 8.33 -7.71 -3.12
CA GLN A 232 7.14 -7.14 -3.76
C GLN A 232 5.85 -7.78 -3.25
N ALA A 233 5.84 -9.09 -2.99
CA ALA A 233 4.67 -9.78 -2.44
C ALA A 233 4.34 -9.29 -1.02
N PHE A 234 5.34 -9.15 -0.14
CA PHE A 234 5.16 -8.54 1.19
C PHE A 234 4.58 -7.14 1.10
N PHE A 235 5.10 -6.33 0.19
CA PHE A 235 4.65 -4.96 -0.02
C PHE A 235 3.19 -4.92 -0.52
N SER A 236 2.87 -5.72 -1.55
CA SER A 236 1.53 -5.77 -2.15
C SER A 236 0.46 -6.30 -1.20
N LEU A 237 0.84 -7.15 -0.25
CA LEU A 237 -0.08 -7.69 0.76
C LEU A 237 -0.19 -6.82 2.01
N SER A 238 0.54 -5.71 2.08
CA SER A 238 0.63 -4.82 3.26
C SER A 238 1.02 -5.55 4.55
N LEU A 239 1.78 -6.65 4.46
CA LEU A 239 2.24 -7.41 5.60
C LEU A 239 3.35 -6.67 6.34
N ALA A 240 3.40 -6.86 7.66
CA ALA A 240 4.29 -6.18 8.59
C ALA A 240 4.11 -4.64 8.64
N GLY A 241 3.17 -4.09 7.86
CA GLY A 241 2.82 -2.66 7.84
C GLY A 241 1.72 -2.28 8.83
N ASN A 242 1.30 -3.18 9.71
CA ASN A 242 0.23 -3.06 10.70
C ASN A 242 -1.20 -2.90 10.13
N GLY A 243 -1.38 -2.64 8.83
CA GLY A 243 -2.70 -2.39 8.23
C GLY A 243 -3.65 -3.56 8.42
N THR A 244 -3.23 -4.77 8.07
CA THR A 244 -4.02 -6.01 8.19
C THR A 244 -4.35 -6.34 9.65
N LEU A 245 -3.41 -6.18 10.58
CA LEU A 245 -3.63 -6.36 12.01
C LEU A 245 -4.64 -5.34 12.54
N ILE A 246 -4.48 -4.07 12.20
CA ILE A 246 -5.37 -2.99 12.64
C ILE A 246 -6.77 -3.21 12.08
N TYR A 247 -6.92 -3.51 10.79
CA TYR A 247 -8.23 -3.76 10.17
C TYR A 247 -8.92 -5.00 10.76
N GLY A 248 -8.17 -6.07 11.02
CA GLY A 248 -8.67 -7.24 11.73
C GLY A 248 -9.14 -6.95 13.15
N SER A 249 -8.61 -5.90 13.80
CA SER A 249 -8.93 -5.56 15.18
C SER A 249 -10.26 -4.80 15.35
N TYR A 250 -10.87 -4.33 14.28
CA TYR A 250 -12.17 -3.67 14.22
C TYR A 250 -13.25 -4.59 13.68
#